data_d2f6258399d4de049c0a7d8f6f3674dd
#
_entry.id   d2f6258399d4de049c0a7d8f6f3674dd
#
_cell.length_a   1.000
_cell.length_b   1.000
_cell.length_c   1.000
_cell.angle_alpha   90.00
_cell.angle_beta   90.00
_cell.angle_gamma   90.00
#
_symmetry.space_group_name_H-M   'P 1'
#
loop_
_entity.id
_entity.type
_entity.pdbx_description
1 polymer ?
#
loop_
_entity_poly.entity_id
_entity_poly.type
_entity_poly.pdbx_seq_one_letter_code
_entity_poly.pdbx_strand_id
1 'polypeptide(L)'
;MLELHTFQNKDLVLKVSPNYDPKRFDPNKYEAFLDALCGEREYQKNAIRSTLFYFLGNNYKNLTELAEENYHSNVSLQTLYGTLDQFKKYLQIHNKLSCSLDLATGTGKSYVIYGIARIMLAEGVVDHVLVVCPSTTIEDGLMEKFKQLSGDDALRHLLPDNAVIKNPHIINATESITTGTICVENCHALYEHVKSSIRESLAGKGERTIVINDETHHVYNQTGKSFKKWKEFLIDEEFGFKYIVGLSGTCYIGDEYFTDVISRYSLREAIEEGFVKIIDYVAEDKSNTQDEKFQKIYDNHIENKNTKYRLLKPLTILITKDIRACNKLTDDLIQFIAEMEGISEEDASKKVLEVTSSSKHKNNLRKLADVDRKDSPVEWITSVSMLTEGWDVKNVFQIVPHEERAFDSKLLIAQVLGRGLRIPEVYLGQKPVVTVFNHDRWSGRIKHLVDEVLEIEKRIYSYPVEKEQDFHFSIHNIDYAKLTETEEYKQGK
;
A
#
# COMPACT_ATOMS: atom_id res chain seq x y z
N MET A 1 -28.00 24.43 -12.02
CA MET A 1 -28.12 23.16 -11.28
C MET A 1 -26.71 22.67 -10.98
N LEU A 2 -26.45 22.16 -9.78
CA LEU A 2 -25.25 21.40 -9.51
C LEU A 2 -25.61 19.94 -9.78
N GLU A 3 -25.08 19.35 -10.85
CA GLU A 3 -25.16 17.92 -11.03
C GLU A 3 -24.13 17.25 -10.09
N LEU A 4 -24.62 16.37 -9.22
CA LEU A 4 -23.79 15.60 -8.32
C LEU A 4 -23.43 14.28 -9.00
N HIS A 5 -22.20 14.17 -9.49
CA HIS A 5 -21.69 12.92 -10.00
C HIS A 5 -20.95 12.18 -8.88
N THR A 6 -21.32 10.93 -8.66
CA THR A 6 -20.70 10.07 -7.67
C THR A 6 -19.92 8.97 -8.39
N PHE A 7 -18.62 8.88 -8.18
CA PHE A 7 -17.80 7.78 -8.71
C PHE A 7 -16.75 7.34 -7.71
N GLN A 8 -16.26 6.13 -7.89
CA GLN A 8 -15.24 5.52 -7.06
C GLN A 8 -13.88 5.53 -7.79
N ASN A 9 -12.78 5.33 -7.08
CA ASN A 9 -11.45 5.27 -7.69
C ASN A 9 -11.36 4.19 -8.78
N LYS A 10 -12.08 3.07 -8.64
CA LYS A 10 -12.14 2.02 -9.68
C LYS A 10 -12.67 2.51 -11.02
N ASP A 11 -13.51 3.56 -11.01
CA ASP A 11 -14.08 4.16 -12.21
C ASP A 11 -13.05 5.03 -12.97
N LEU A 12 -11.93 5.37 -12.29
CA LEU A 12 -10.83 6.16 -12.82
C LEU A 12 -9.66 5.31 -13.33
N VAL A 13 -9.68 3.99 -13.09
CA VAL A 13 -8.63 3.07 -13.53
C VAL A 13 -8.62 2.99 -15.06
N LEU A 14 -7.44 3.15 -15.66
CA LEU A 14 -7.26 3.02 -17.10
C LEU A 14 -7.37 1.54 -17.50
N LYS A 15 -8.29 1.27 -18.41
CA LYS A 15 -8.49 -0.08 -18.94
C LYS A 15 -7.48 -0.35 -20.05
N VAL A 16 -6.67 -1.37 -19.88
CA VAL A 16 -5.80 -1.90 -20.93
C VAL A 16 -6.62 -2.87 -21.75
N SER A 17 -6.57 -2.76 -23.08
CA SER A 17 -7.28 -3.67 -23.96
C SER A 17 -6.84 -5.12 -23.73
N PRO A 18 -7.76 -6.05 -23.49
CA PRO A 18 -7.43 -7.47 -23.39
C PRO A 18 -7.15 -8.09 -24.77
N ASN A 19 -7.40 -7.37 -25.86
CA ASN A 19 -7.10 -7.79 -27.21
C ASN A 19 -5.60 -7.59 -27.45
N TYR A 20 -4.87 -8.67 -27.54
CA TYR A 20 -3.43 -8.68 -27.79
C TYR A 20 -3.11 -9.39 -29.11
N ASP A 21 -1.96 -9.07 -29.69
CA ASP A 21 -1.43 -9.84 -30.82
C ASP A 21 -0.60 -11.03 -30.30
N PRO A 22 -1.09 -12.28 -30.48
CA PRO A 22 -0.37 -13.46 -29.99
C PRO A 22 1.03 -13.65 -30.61
N LYS A 23 1.29 -12.99 -31.75
CA LYS A 23 2.62 -13.01 -32.35
C LYS A 23 3.62 -12.12 -31.62
N ARG A 24 3.14 -11.13 -30.90
CA ARG A 24 3.95 -10.21 -30.09
C ARG A 24 4.14 -10.72 -28.67
N PHE A 25 3.05 -11.17 -28.06
CA PHE A 25 3.05 -11.67 -26.70
C PHE A 25 1.90 -12.66 -26.50
N ASP A 26 2.22 -13.86 -26.08
CA ASP A 26 1.23 -14.88 -25.70
C ASP A 26 1.27 -15.11 -24.18
N PRO A 27 0.31 -14.57 -23.41
CA PRO A 27 0.26 -14.70 -21.97
C PRO A 27 0.05 -16.13 -21.49
N ASN A 28 -0.58 -16.99 -22.32
CA ASN A 28 -0.88 -18.37 -21.94
C ASN A 28 0.37 -19.19 -21.62
N LYS A 29 1.52 -18.81 -22.18
CA LYS A 29 2.82 -19.43 -21.88
C LYS A 29 3.21 -19.31 -20.40
N TYR A 30 2.65 -18.35 -19.68
CA TYR A 30 3.03 -18.01 -18.32
C TYR A 30 1.96 -18.37 -17.28
N GLU A 31 0.82 -18.93 -17.69
CA GLU A 31 -0.28 -19.21 -16.74
C GLU A 31 0.17 -20.17 -15.63
N ALA A 32 0.85 -21.28 -15.94
CA ALA A 32 1.38 -22.19 -14.95
C ALA A 32 2.40 -21.53 -14.00
N PHE A 33 3.24 -20.63 -14.51
CA PHE A 33 4.17 -19.86 -13.72
C PHE A 33 3.42 -18.88 -12.79
N LEU A 34 2.41 -18.18 -13.29
CA LEU A 34 1.58 -17.26 -12.51
C LEU A 34 0.77 -17.98 -11.44
N ASP A 35 0.23 -19.16 -11.75
CA ASP A 35 -0.49 -19.99 -10.79
C ASP A 35 0.41 -20.44 -9.64
N ALA A 36 1.62 -20.85 -9.93
CA ALA A 36 2.58 -21.24 -8.91
C ALA A 36 3.10 -20.04 -8.09
N LEU A 37 3.33 -18.89 -8.75
CA LEU A 37 3.83 -17.69 -8.09
C LEU A 37 2.80 -17.02 -7.19
N CYS A 38 1.56 -16.87 -7.68
CA CYS A 38 0.51 -16.09 -7.04
C CYS A 38 -0.50 -16.95 -6.25
N GLY A 39 -0.57 -18.25 -6.53
CA GLY A 39 -1.57 -19.15 -5.95
C GLY A 39 -3.00 -18.71 -6.30
N GLU A 40 -3.85 -18.64 -5.29
CA GLU A 40 -5.26 -18.24 -5.43
C GLU A 40 -5.46 -16.71 -5.54
N ARG A 41 -4.38 -15.91 -5.56
CA ARG A 41 -4.47 -14.45 -5.61
C ARG A 41 -4.65 -13.95 -7.03
N GLU A 42 -5.86 -14.06 -7.55
CA GLU A 42 -6.18 -13.68 -8.93
C GLU A 42 -5.90 -12.21 -9.23
N TYR A 43 -6.07 -11.33 -8.25
CA TYR A 43 -5.73 -9.90 -8.39
C TYR A 43 -4.24 -9.67 -8.71
N GLN A 44 -3.32 -10.49 -8.16
CA GLN A 44 -1.88 -10.41 -8.49
C GLN A 44 -1.63 -10.83 -9.94
N LYS A 45 -2.25 -11.93 -10.37
CA LYS A 45 -2.17 -12.41 -11.77
C LYS A 45 -2.71 -11.34 -12.72
N ASN A 46 -3.85 -10.74 -12.38
CA ASN A 46 -4.48 -9.69 -13.18
C ASN A 46 -3.63 -8.42 -13.26
N ALA A 47 -2.99 -8.00 -12.17
CA ALA A 47 -2.06 -6.88 -12.18
C ALA A 47 -0.85 -7.14 -13.10
N ILE A 48 -0.27 -8.36 -13.03
CA ILE A 48 0.82 -8.77 -13.91
C ILE A 48 0.35 -8.81 -15.36
N ARG A 49 -0.77 -9.47 -15.66
CA ARG A 49 -1.33 -9.57 -17.03
C ARG A 49 -1.64 -8.20 -17.61
N SER A 50 -2.29 -7.30 -16.87
CA SER A 50 -2.58 -5.94 -17.34
C SER A 50 -1.32 -5.18 -17.69
N THR A 51 -0.26 -5.28 -16.88
CA THR A 51 1.04 -4.66 -17.15
C THR A 51 1.68 -5.21 -18.42
N LEU A 52 1.66 -6.53 -18.59
CA LEU A 52 2.25 -7.18 -19.76
C LEU A 52 1.44 -6.91 -21.03
N PHE A 53 0.11 -6.88 -20.96
CA PHE A 53 -0.72 -6.47 -22.10
C PHE A 53 -0.43 -5.03 -22.52
N TYR A 54 -0.27 -4.14 -21.55
CA TYR A 54 0.06 -2.75 -21.81
C TYR A 54 1.44 -2.62 -22.48
N PHE A 55 2.44 -3.30 -21.98
CA PHE A 55 3.81 -3.18 -22.48
C PHE A 55 4.10 -3.99 -23.74
N LEU A 56 3.55 -5.18 -23.87
CA LEU A 56 3.94 -6.17 -24.87
C LEU A 56 2.80 -6.54 -25.83
N GLY A 57 1.59 -6.70 -25.31
CA GLY A 57 0.44 -7.22 -26.06
C GLY A 57 -0.18 -6.20 -27.01
N ASN A 58 -0.13 -4.94 -26.65
CA ASN A 58 -0.72 -3.83 -27.41
C ASN A 58 0.35 -2.97 -28.12
N ASN A 59 -0.10 -1.98 -28.86
CA ASN A 59 0.78 -1.12 -29.68
C ASN A 59 1.01 0.27 -29.06
N TYR A 60 0.74 0.45 -27.78
CA TYR A 60 0.96 1.74 -27.12
C TYR A 60 2.43 2.14 -27.17
N LYS A 61 2.71 3.38 -27.50
CA LYS A 61 4.05 3.97 -27.47
C LYS A 61 4.39 4.60 -26.12
N ASN A 62 3.36 5.09 -25.43
CA ASN A 62 3.49 5.79 -24.15
C ASN A 62 2.16 5.81 -23.39
N LEU A 63 2.18 6.34 -22.17
CA LEU A 63 1.01 6.49 -21.34
C LEU A 63 -0.06 7.43 -21.96
N THR A 64 0.36 8.44 -22.72
CA THR A 64 -0.59 9.38 -23.32
C THR A 64 -1.55 8.67 -24.26
N GLU A 65 -1.10 7.72 -25.07
CA GLU A 65 -1.96 6.97 -25.99
C GLU A 65 -3.02 6.14 -25.24
N LEU A 66 -2.62 5.45 -24.17
CA LEU A 66 -3.56 4.71 -23.31
C LEU A 66 -4.57 5.65 -22.64
N ALA A 67 -4.11 6.80 -22.16
CA ALA A 67 -4.95 7.79 -21.50
C ALA A 67 -5.97 8.41 -22.46
N GLU A 68 -5.59 8.70 -23.70
CA GLU A 68 -6.49 9.18 -24.75
C GLU A 68 -7.59 8.18 -25.06
N GLU A 69 -7.25 6.91 -25.28
CA GLU A 69 -8.22 5.84 -25.54
C GLU A 69 -9.22 5.72 -24.38
N ASN A 70 -8.73 5.74 -23.15
CA ASN A 70 -9.59 5.66 -21.97
C ASN A 70 -10.46 6.90 -21.78
N TYR A 71 -9.91 8.10 -21.99
CA TYR A 71 -10.69 9.33 -21.86
C TYR A 71 -11.92 9.33 -22.80
N HIS A 72 -11.75 8.88 -24.04
CA HIS A 72 -12.85 8.84 -25.02
C HIS A 72 -13.95 7.81 -24.68
N SER A 73 -13.62 6.78 -23.93
CA SER A 73 -14.54 5.69 -23.58
C SER A 73 -15.06 5.75 -22.13
N ASN A 74 -14.48 6.60 -21.27
CA ASN A 74 -14.79 6.65 -19.84
C ASN A 74 -15.44 7.97 -19.43
N VAL A 75 -16.75 7.89 -19.15
CA VAL A 75 -17.56 9.06 -18.73
C VAL A 75 -17.05 9.66 -17.40
N SER A 76 -16.55 8.84 -16.48
CA SER A 76 -16.03 9.34 -15.19
C SER A 76 -14.79 10.22 -15.39
N LEU A 77 -13.88 9.84 -16.31
CA LEU A 77 -12.72 10.66 -16.66
C LEU A 77 -13.13 11.95 -17.35
N GLN A 78 -14.09 11.89 -18.29
CA GLN A 78 -14.61 13.07 -18.96
C GLN A 78 -15.28 14.04 -17.98
N THR A 79 -16.07 13.48 -17.04
CA THR A 79 -16.75 14.27 -16.02
C THR A 79 -15.77 14.94 -15.06
N LEU A 80 -14.75 14.21 -14.60
CA LEU A 80 -13.78 14.71 -13.62
C LEU A 80 -12.86 15.79 -14.22
N TYR A 81 -12.34 15.56 -15.42
CA TYR A 81 -11.30 16.42 -16.02
C TYR A 81 -11.83 17.41 -17.06
N GLY A 82 -13.08 17.27 -17.50
CA GLY A 82 -13.74 18.15 -18.45
C GLY A 82 -13.20 18.03 -19.88
N THR A 83 -11.89 18.13 -20.08
CA THR A 83 -11.26 18.02 -21.41
C THR A 83 -10.07 17.06 -21.38
N LEU A 84 -9.76 16.47 -22.55
CA LEU A 84 -8.60 15.60 -22.72
C LEU A 84 -7.27 16.31 -22.36
N ASP A 85 -7.15 17.58 -22.74
CA ASP A 85 -5.95 18.37 -22.47
C ASP A 85 -5.77 18.63 -20.96
N GLN A 86 -6.86 18.81 -20.22
CA GLN A 86 -6.81 18.89 -18.77
C GLN A 86 -6.39 17.54 -18.17
N PHE A 87 -6.99 16.43 -18.61
CA PHE A 87 -6.62 15.10 -18.13
C PHE A 87 -5.12 14.80 -18.34
N LYS A 88 -4.58 15.11 -19.53
CA LYS A 88 -3.16 14.92 -19.84
C LYS A 88 -2.20 15.65 -18.88
N LYS A 89 -2.59 16.81 -18.34
CA LYS A 89 -1.74 17.57 -17.39
C LYS A 89 -1.52 16.85 -16.06
N TYR A 90 -2.40 15.93 -15.71
CA TYR A 90 -2.28 15.13 -14.48
C TYR A 90 -1.44 13.86 -14.65
N LEU A 91 -1.12 13.45 -15.89
CA LEU A 91 -0.26 12.31 -16.16
C LEU A 91 1.18 12.61 -15.72
N GLN A 92 1.75 11.75 -14.88
CA GLN A 92 3.04 12.02 -14.22
C GLN A 92 4.26 11.77 -15.13
N ILE A 93 4.29 10.65 -15.86
CA ILE A 93 5.38 10.25 -16.76
C ILE A 93 4.76 9.87 -18.12
N HIS A 94 4.15 10.83 -18.78
CA HIS A 94 3.23 10.64 -19.91
C HIS A 94 3.90 10.18 -21.21
N ASN A 95 5.19 10.47 -21.40
CA ASN A 95 5.94 10.19 -22.64
C ASN A 95 6.65 8.83 -22.66
N LYS A 96 6.46 8.00 -21.65
CA LYS A 96 7.03 6.65 -21.48
C LYS A 96 5.92 5.61 -21.45
N LEU A 97 6.26 4.34 -21.65
CA LEU A 97 5.38 3.24 -21.24
C LEU A 97 5.44 3.13 -19.73
N SER A 98 4.65 3.94 -19.06
CA SER A 98 4.59 4.03 -17.61
C SER A 98 3.19 3.72 -17.10
N CYS A 99 3.09 3.11 -15.93
CA CYS A 99 1.81 2.82 -15.27
C CYS A 99 1.98 2.65 -13.77
N SER A 100 0.89 2.76 -13.05
CA SER A 100 0.80 2.45 -11.62
C SER A 100 -0.15 1.29 -11.36
N LEU A 101 0.18 0.48 -10.35
CA LEU A 101 -0.63 -0.62 -9.84
C LEU A 101 -1.04 -0.27 -8.41
N ASP A 102 -2.34 -0.08 -8.20
CA ASP A 102 -2.93 0.22 -6.89
C ASP A 102 -3.30 -1.08 -6.19
N LEU A 103 -2.38 -1.60 -5.40
CA LEU A 103 -2.53 -2.86 -4.68
C LEU A 103 -2.45 -2.60 -3.17
N ALA A 104 -3.51 -2.90 -2.45
CA ALA A 104 -3.61 -2.70 -1.01
C ALA A 104 -2.37 -3.22 -0.25
N THR A 105 -2.00 -2.55 0.82
CA THR A 105 -0.87 -2.98 1.65
C THR A 105 -1.16 -4.35 2.26
N GLY A 106 -0.15 -5.21 2.34
CA GLY A 106 -0.30 -6.57 2.87
C GLY A 106 -0.76 -7.62 1.85
N THR A 107 -1.05 -7.22 0.61
CA THR A 107 -1.53 -8.12 -0.45
C THR A 107 -0.41 -8.76 -1.30
N GLY A 108 0.86 -8.59 -0.91
CA GLY A 108 1.99 -9.28 -1.54
C GLY A 108 2.47 -8.64 -2.85
N LYS A 109 2.61 -7.30 -2.89
CA LYS A 109 3.18 -6.55 -4.02
C LYS A 109 4.50 -7.13 -4.55
N SER A 110 5.35 -7.69 -3.68
CA SER A 110 6.63 -8.29 -4.07
C SER A 110 6.51 -9.44 -5.07
N TYR A 111 5.44 -10.22 -5.02
CA TYR A 111 5.17 -11.27 -6.01
C TYR A 111 4.81 -10.69 -7.38
N VAL A 112 4.06 -9.58 -7.40
CA VAL A 112 3.73 -8.87 -8.64
C VAL A 112 4.98 -8.25 -9.27
N ILE A 113 5.82 -7.59 -8.47
CA ILE A 113 7.11 -7.05 -8.93
C ILE A 113 7.96 -8.16 -9.55
N TYR A 114 8.13 -9.27 -8.82
CA TYR A 114 8.92 -10.41 -9.30
C TYR A 114 8.33 -11.03 -10.56
N GLY A 115 7.01 -11.22 -10.65
CA GLY A 115 6.33 -11.78 -11.81
C GLY A 115 6.53 -10.95 -13.07
N ILE A 116 6.34 -9.62 -12.99
CA ILE A 116 6.59 -8.69 -14.10
C ILE A 116 8.06 -8.76 -14.53
N ALA A 117 8.99 -8.64 -13.58
CA ALA A 117 10.43 -8.70 -13.85
C ALA A 117 10.83 -9.99 -14.57
N ARG A 118 10.34 -11.13 -14.09
CA ARG A 118 10.65 -12.46 -14.64
C ARG A 118 10.15 -12.64 -16.05
N ILE A 119 8.92 -12.23 -16.33
CA ILE A 119 8.33 -12.41 -17.67
C ILE A 119 8.97 -11.45 -18.68
N MET A 120 9.25 -10.21 -18.31
CA MET A 120 9.96 -9.25 -19.17
C MET A 120 11.36 -9.73 -19.57
N LEU A 121 12.10 -10.36 -18.63
CA LEU A 121 13.40 -10.98 -18.89
C LEU A 121 13.26 -12.27 -19.71
N ALA A 122 12.24 -13.10 -19.44
CA ALA A 122 12.00 -14.35 -20.17
C ALA A 122 11.62 -14.11 -21.63
N GLU A 123 10.82 -13.08 -21.92
CA GLU A 123 10.51 -12.65 -23.30
C GLU A 123 11.70 -11.97 -23.99
N GLY A 124 12.78 -11.65 -23.28
CA GLY A 124 13.94 -10.95 -23.83
C GLY A 124 13.64 -9.52 -24.28
N VAL A 125 12.57 -8.91 -23.76
CA VAL A 125 12.21 -7.52 -24.05
C VAL A 125 13.16 -6.56 -23.34
N VAL A 126 13.60 -6.95 -22.14
CA VAL A 126 14.58 -6.22 -21.35
C VAL A 126 15.77 -7.11 -21.00
N ASP A 127 16.92 -6.49 -20.83
CA ASP A 127 18.16 -7.14 -20.37
C ASP A 127 18.38 -6.91 -18.88
N HIS A 128 17.81 -5.83 -18.34
CA HIS A 128 18.03 -5.37 -16.99
C HIS A 128 16.70 -5.03 -16.30
N VAL A 129 16.62 -5.36 -15.01
CA VAL A 129 15.53 -4.93 -14.14
C VAL A 129 16.13 -4.13 -12.98
N LEU A 130 15.62 -2.93 -12.77
CA LEU A 130 15.92 -2.11 -11.60
C LEU A 130 14.65 -1.98 -10.75
N VAL A 131 14.70 -2.48 -9.52
CA VAL A 131 13.64 -2.31 -8.53
C VAL A 131 14.08 -1.27 -7.51
N VAL A 132 13.32 -0.19 -7.40
CA VAL A 132 13.64 0.92 -6.50
C VAL A 132 12.60 0.99 -5.40
N CYS A 133 13.05 1.11 -4.16
CA CYS A 133 12.20 1.22 -2.98
C CYS A 133 12.61 2.41 -2.08
N PRO A 134 11.75 2.87 -1.15
CA PRO A 134 12.03 4.09 -0.37
C PRO A 134 13.05 3.89 0.76
N SER A 135 13.28 2.66 1.23
CA SER A 135 14.13 2.42 2.42
C SER A 135 14.95 1.14 2.32
N THR A 136 16.06 1.10 3.07
CA THR A 136 16.93 -0.08 3.18
C THR A 136 16.22 -1.30 3.77
N THR A 137 15.26 -1.10 4.67
CA THR A 137 14.50 -2.21 5.27
C THR A 137 13.62 -2.90 4.22
N ILE A 138 13.00 -2.12 3.31
CA ILE A 138 12.23 -2.69 2.19
C ILE A 138 13.16 -3.37 1.19
N GLU A 139 14.30 -2.76 0.90
CA GLU A 139 15.34 -3.33 0.04
C GLU A 139 15.77 -4.72 0.53
N ASP A 140 16.15 -4.84 1.81
CA ASP A 140 16.55 -6.10 2.41
C ASP A 140 15.45 -7.17 2.28
N GLY A 141 14.21 -6.81 2.57
CA GLY A 141 13.05 -7.72 2.46
C GLY A 141 12.77 -8.16 1.01
N LEU A 142 12.86 -7.26 0.04
CA LEU A 142 12.70 -7.58 -1.37
C LEU A 142 13.86 -8.45 -1.88
N MET A 143 15.09 -8.14 -1.50
CA MET A 143 16.29 -8.91 -1.83
C MET A 143 16.17 -10.35 -1.35
N GLU A 144 15.85 -10.56 -0.08
CA GLU A 144 15.65 -11.88 0.50
C GLU A 144 14.56 -12.66 -0.23
N LYS A 145 13.41 -12.01 -0.44
CA LYS A 145 12.26 -12.61 -1.14
C LYS A 145 12.60 -13.01 -2.58
N PHE A 146 13.30 -12.14 -3.32
CA PHE A 146 13.65 -12.43 -4.70
C PHE A 146 14.72 -13.52 -4.82
N LYS A 147 15.68 -13.57 -3.91
CA LYS A 147 16.63 -14.68 -3.82
C LYS A 147 15.93 -16.01 -3.56
N GLN A 148 14.96 -16.03 -2.64
CA GLN A 148 14.13 -17.20 -2.38
C GLN A 148 13.36 -17.66 -3.63
N LEU A 149 12.64 -16.74 -4.30
CA LEU A 149 11.86 -17.03 -5.50
C LEU A 149 12.74 -17.42 -6.69
N SER A 150 13.91 -16.80 -6.85
CA SER A 150 14.86 -17.14 -7.93
C SER A 150 15.52 -18.50 -7.69
N GLY A 151 15.69 -18.90 -6.44
CA GLY A 151 16.22 -20.21 -6.04
C GLY A 151 15.20 -21.35 -6.13
N ASP A 152 13.94 -21.06 -6.38
CA ASP A 152 12.89 -22.07 -6.51
C ASP A 152 12.94 -22.73 -7.89
N ASP A 153 13.47 -23.95 -7.92
CA ASP A 153 13.60 -24.74 -9.16
C ASP A 153 12.25 -25.11 -9.76
N ALA A 154 11.24 -25.39 -8.95
CA ALA A 154 9.91 -25.74 -9.43
C ALA A 154 9.30 -24.54 -10.17
N LEU A 155 9.38 -23.35 -9.58
CA LEU A 155 8.90 -22.12 -10.20
C LEU A 155 9.66 -21.81 -11.51
N ARG A 156 10.97 -22.04 -11.54
CA ARG A 156 11.81 -21.81 -12.72
C ARG A 156 11.47 -22.73 -13.89
N HIS A 157 11.13 -24.00 -13.63
CA HIS A 157 10.75 -24.95 -14.67
C HIS A 157 9.41 -24.67 -15.32
N LEU A 158 8.58 -23.81 -14.72
CA LEU A 158 7.29 -23.39 -15.30
C LEU A 158 7.42 -22.26 -16.32
N LEU A 159 8.61 -21.69 -16.47
CA LEU A 159 8.88 -20.74 -17.57
C LEU A 159 8.98 -21.48 -18.91
N PRO A 160 8.61 -20.82 -20.01
CA PRO A 160 8.71 -21.40 -21.36
C PRO A 160 10.13 -21.87 -21.68
N ASP A 161 10.23 -22.94 -22.47
CA ASP A 161 11.53 -23.49 -22.87
C ASP A 161 12.39 -22.49 -23.67
N ASN A 162 11.75 -21.64 -24.44
CA ASN A 162 12.37 -20.58 -25.23
C ASN A 162 12.61 -19.27 -24.47
N ALA A 163 12.42 -19.27 -23.15
CA ALA A 163 12.71 -18.08 -22.34
C ALA A 163 14.18 -17.66 -22.48
N VAL A 164 14.41 -16.37 -22.79
CA VAL A 164 15.74 -15.82 -23.06
C VAL A 164 16.59 -15.82 -21.78
N ILE A 165 16.03 -15.36 -20.67
CA ILE A 165 16.70 -15.34 -19.37
C ILE A 165 15.88 -16.16 -18.37
N LYS A 166 16.32 -17.39 -18.10
CA LYS A 166 15.62 -18.32 -17.16
C LYS A 166 16.08 -18.17 -15.71
N ASN A 167 17.28 -17.65 -15.47
CA ASN A 167 17.85 -17.58 -14.14
C ASN A 167 18.51 -16.21 -13.88
N PRO A 168 17.76 -15.18 -13.48
CA PRO A 168 18.33 -13.87 -13.22
C PRO A 168 19.16 -13.88 -11.95
N HIS A 169 20.22 -13.08 -11.94
CA HIS A 169 21.00 -12.79 -10.75
C HIS A 169 20.31 -11.67 -9.95
N ILE A 170 20.09 -11.93 -8.67
CA ILE A 170 19.53 -10.93 -7.74
C ILE A 170 20.69 -10.22 -7.06
N ILE A 171 20.85 -8.94 -7.35
CA ILE A 171 21.98 -8.10 -6.90
C ILE A 171 21.47 -6.79 -6.26
N ASN A 172 22.37 -6.10 -5.57
CA ASN A 172 22.18 -4.68 -5.25
C ASN A 172 23.20 -3.81 -6.00
N ALA A 173 23.14 -2.50 -5.86
CA ALA A 173 23.97 -1.57 -6.63
C ALA A 173 25.44 -1.50 -6.19
N THR A 174 25.91 -2.36 -5.31
CA THR A 174 27.34 -2.57 -5.05
C THR A 174 28.00 -3.42 -6.15
N GLU A 175 27.18 -4.14 -6.91
CA GLU A 175 27.58 -4.93 -8.07
C GLU A 175 27.18 -4.23 -9.37
N SER A 176 27.87 -4.51 -10.48
CA SER A 176 27.51 -3.96 -11.80
C SER A 176 26.27 -4.64 -12.35
N ILE A 177 25.32 -3.83 -12.83
CA ILE A 177 24.09 -4.33 -13.46
C ILE A 177 24.43 -4.81 -14.87
N THR A 178 24.35 -6.12 -15.08
CA THR A 178 24.62 -6.78 -16.35
C THR A 178 23.37 -7.45 -16.92
N THR A 179 23.44 -7.96 -18.15
CA THR A 179 22.32 -8.70 -18.75
C THR A 179 21.88 -9.87 -17.84
N GLY A 180 20.58 -9.97 -17.59
CA GLY A 180 20.01 -11.02 -16.75
C GLY A 180 20.04 -10.71 -15.26
N THR A 181 20.22 -9.46 -14.86
CA THR A 181 20.16 -9.07 -13.45
C THR A 181 18.83 -8.44 -13.06
N ILE A 182 18.40 -8.71 -11.83
CA ILE A 182 17.39 -7.94 -11.10
C ILE A 182 18.13 -7.23 -9.97
N CYS A 183 18.35 -5.93 -10.13
CA CYS A 183 18.97 -5.09 -9.11
C CYS A 183 17.87 -4.51 -8.22
N VAL A 184 17.99 -4.72 -6.91
CA VAL A 184 17.07 -4.14 -5.89
C VAL A 184 17.86 -3.14 -5.09
N GLU A 185 17.35 -1.91 -4.98
CA GLU A 185 18.05 -0.85 -4.28
C GLU A 185 17.10 0.19 -3.72
N ASN A 186 17.51 0.88 -2.68
CA ASN A 186 16.77 2.02 -2.17
C ASN A 186 17.03 3.30 -2.98
N CYS A 187 16.11 4.25 -2.93
CA CYS A 187 16.15 5.47 -3.73
C CYS A 187 17.40 6.37 -3.48
N HIS A 188 18.10 6.19 -2.36
CA HIS A 188 19.32 6.95 -2.09
C HIS A 188 20.48 6.57 -3.00
N ALA A 189 20.50 5.33 -3.50
CA ALA A 189 21.52 4.86 -4.44
C ALA A 189 21.43 5.52 -5.82
N LEU A 190 20.33 6.21 -6.12
CA LEU A 190 20.12 6.95 -7.37
C LEU A 190 20.86 8.30 -7.41
N TYR A 191 21.40 8.76 -6.27
CA TYR A 191 22.03 10.08 -6.21
C TYR A 191 23.45 10.06 -6.77
N GLU A 192 23.81 11.12 -7.49
CA GLU A 192 25.10 11.27 -8.17
C GLU A 192 26.33 11.13 -7.24
N HIS A 193 26.18 11.55 -5.98
CA HIS A 193 27.28 11.50 -5.00
C HIS A 193 27.36 10.19 -4.23
N VAL A 194 26.44 9.26 -4.46
CA VAL A 194 26.45 7.93 -3.86
C VAL A 194 27.21 6.98 -4.77
N LYS A 195 28.16 6.24 -4.21
CA LYS A 195 28.87 5.19 -4.95
C LYS A 195 27.94 4.02 -5.18
N SER A 196 27.21 4.05 -6.30
CA SER A 196 26.39 2.93 -6.78
C SER A 196 26.71 2.67 -8.25
N SER A 197 26.54 1.44 -8.68
CA SER A 197 26.77 1.04 -10.06
C SER A 197 25.65 1.44 -11.03
N ILE A 198 24.51 1.95 -10.50
CA ILE A 198 23.28 2.16 -11.28
C ILE A 198 23.53 3.08 -12.47
N ARG A 199 24.10 4.26 -12.23
CA ARG A 199 24.29 5.25 -13.29
C ARG A 199 25.25 4.75 -14.37
N GLU A 200 26.40 4.23 -13.99
CA GLU A 200 27.39 3.69 -14.93
C GLU A 200 26.87 2.47 -15.69
N SER A 201 26.11 1.60 -15.02
CA SER A 201 25.59 0.38 -15.61
C SER A 201 24.44 0.62 -16.58
N LEU A 202 23.57 1.60 -16.35
CA LEU A 202 22.30 1.80 -17.07
C LEU A 202 22.30 3.00 -18.03
N ALA A 203 23.30 3.88 -18.02
CA ALA A 203 23.40 4.98 -18.98
C ALA A 203 23.26 4.48 -20.43
N GLY A 204 22.32 5.06 -21.19
CA GLY A 204 22.02 4.69 -22.56
C GLY A 204 21.37 3.30 -22.76
N LYS A 205 20.97 2.60 -21.69
CA LYS A 205 20.38 1.25 -21.80
C LYS A 205 18.88 1.21 -21.45
N GLY A 206 18.23 2.35 -21.32
CA GLY A 206 16.84 2.43 -20.87
C GLY A 206 15.82 1.74 -21.75
N GLU A 207 16.05 1.66 -23.07
CA GLU A 207 15.18 0.90 -24.00
C GLU A 207 15.12 -0.61 -23.66
N ARG A 208 16.17 -1.14 -23.02
CA ARG A 208 16.30 -2.54 -22.61
C ARG A 208 16.29 -2.72 -21.09
N THR A 209 15.76 -1.73 -20.37
CA THR A 209 15.66 -1.73 -18.92
C THR A 209 14.23 -1.45 -18.50
N ILE A 210 13.69 -2.26 -17.58
CA ILE A 210 12.46 -1.92 -16.85
C ILE A 210 12.82 -1.40 -15.46
N VAL A 211 12.20 -0.27 -15.07
CA VAL A 211 12.28 0.25 -13.70
C VAL A 211 10.95 0.00 -13.00
N ILE A 212 11.01 -0.68 -11.87
CA ILE A 212 9.84 -0.99 -11.04
C ILE A 212 10.01 -0.28 -9.70
N ASN A 213 9.05 0.57 -9.37
CA ASN A 213 9.11 1.43 -8.19
C ASN A 213 8.12 0.92 -7.12
N ASP A 214 8.63 0.39 -6.03
CA ASP A 214 7.79 0.04 -4.88
C ASP A 214 7.49 1.30 -4.06
N GLU A 215 6.28 1.40 -3.54
CA GLU A 215 5.73 2.59 -2.87
C GLU A 215 5.86 3.88 -3.72
N THR A 216 5.43 3.77 -4.99
CA THR A 216 5.56 4.84 -6.01
C THR A 216 4.91 6.17 -5.63
N HIS A 217 4.04 6.20 -4.61
CA HIS A 217 3.48 7.46 -4.09
C HIS A 217 4.57 8.44 -3.63
N HIS A 218 5.75 7.95 -3.22
CA HIS A 218 6.90 8.80 -2.91
C HIS A 218 7.48 9.51 -4.14
N VAL A 219 7.45 8.84 -5.29
CA VAL A 219 7.91 9.42 -6.56
C VAL A 219 7.05 10.60 -6.96
N TYR A 220 5.73 10.50 -6.74
CA TYR A 220 4.78 11.50 -7.23
C TYR A 220 4.51 12.62 -6.21
N ASN A 221 4.46 12.34 -4.92
CA ASN A 221 4.23 13.36 -3.89
C ASN A 221 5.42 14.29 -3.64
N GLN A 222 6.65 13.90 -4.00
CA GLN A 222 7.87 14.71 -3.93
C GLN A 222 8.09 15.41 -2.57
N THR A 223 7.61 14.83 -1.49
CA THR A 223 7.76 15.37 -0.14
C THR A 223 9.21 15.19 0.34
N GLY A 224 10.04 16.19 0.08
CA GLY A 224 11.45 16.20 0.45
C GLY A 224 12.43 16.08 -0.73
N LYS A 225 13.69 16.48 -0.49
CA LYS A 225 14.74 16.53 -1.53
C LYS A 225 15.04 15.15 -2.14
N SER A 226 14.89 14.10 -1.35
CA SER A 226 15.21 12.73 -1.75
C SER A 226 14.28 12.19 -2.83
N PHE A 227 12.98 12.36 -2.66
CA PHE A 227 12.00 11.81 -3.57
C PHE A 227 11.89 12.60 -4.89
N LYS A 228 12.19 13.89 -4.87
CA LYS A 228 12.30 14.68 -6.09
C LYS A 228 13.37 14.12 -7.04
N LYS A 229 14.53 13.73 -6.52
CA LYS A 229 15.61 13.12 -7.30
C LYS A 229 15.24 11.74 -7.88
N TRP A 230 14.39 10.99 -7.20
CA TRP A 230 13.89 9.73 -7.71
C TRP A 230 13.07 9.94 -9.00
N LYS A 231 12.15 10.89 -9.01
CA LYS A 231 11.40 11.23 -10.23
C LYS A 231 12.32 11.77 -11.32
N GLU A 232 13.27 12.67 -10.99
CA GLU A 232 14.24 13.21 -11.92
C GLU A 232 15.02 12.08 -12.62
N PHE A 233 15.50 11.08 -11.87
CA PHE A 233 16.18 9.91 -12.43
C PHE A 233 15.30 9.11 -13.42
N LEU A 234 14.02 8.92 -13.14
CA LEU A 234 13.12 8.16 -14.02
C LEU A 234 12.87 8.84 -15.36
N ILE A 235 12.92 10.17 -15.40
CA ILE A 235 12.67 10.95 -16.62
C ILE A 235 13.96 11.43 -17.30
N ASP A 236 15.13 11.16 -16.72
CA ASP A 236 16.42 11.58 -17.24
C ASP A 236 16.70 10.90 -18.59
N GLU A 237 17.00 11.72 -19.60
CA GLU A 237 17.27 11.26 -20.98
C GLU A 237 18.62 10.54 -21.12
N GLU A 238 19.55 10.73 -20.16
CA GLU A 238 20.80 9.98 -20.11
C GLU A 238 20.56 8.47 -20.07
N PHE A 239 19.52 8.05 -19.34
CA PHE A 239 19.12 6.64 -19.26
C PHE A 239 18.17 6.25 -20.37
N GLY A 240 17.18 7.09 -20.69
CA GLY A 240 16.18 6.84 -21.71
C GLY A 240 15.25 5.67 -21.37
N PHE A 241 14.87 5.50 -20.09
CA PHE A 241 13.97 4.40 -19.66
C PHE A 241 12.67 4.40 -20.45
N LYS A 242 12.33 3.23 -20.97
CA LYS A 242 11.10 3.00 -21.73
C LYS A 242 9.97 2.44 -20.88
N TYR A 243 10.27 1.47 -20.02
CA TYR A 243 9.30 0.74 -19.21
C TYR A 243 9.43 1.15 -17.76
N ILE A 244 8.36 1.74 -17.21
CA ILE A 244 8.32 2.20 -15.82
C ILE A 244 7.02 1.72 -15.16
N VAL A 245 7.14 0.98 -14.06
CA VAL A 245 5.99 0.51 -13.28
C VAL A 245 6.10 1.05 -11.88
N GLY A 246 5.00 1.59 -11.36
CA GLY A 246 4.86 1.95 -9.97
C GLY A 246 3.89 1.02 -9.25
N LEU A 247 4.21 0.63 -8.01
CA LEU A 247 3.29 -0.09 -7.14
C LEU A 247 3.07 0.70 -5.85
N SER A 248 1.84 0.81 -5.41
CA SER A 248 1.51 1.40 -4.11
C SER A 248 0.16 0.89 -3.63
N GLY A 249 -0.06 0.85 -2.32
CA GLY A 249 -1.40 0.69 -1.73
C GLY A 249 -2.09 2.02 -1.47
N THR A 250 -1.45 3.13 -1.87
CA THR A 250 -1.90 4.50 -1.61
C THR A 250 -1.59 5.38 -2.81
N CYS A 251 -2.27 5.11 -3.93
CA CYS A 251 -2.07 5.80 -5.20
C CYS A 251 -2.71 7.21 -5.19
N TYR A 252 -2.20 8.11 -4.34
CA TYR A 252 -2.67 9.49 -4.21
C TYR A 252 -1.54 10.52 -4.27
N ILE A 253 -1.80 11.66 -4.91
CA ILE A 253 -1.02 12.89 -4.82
C ILE A 253 -1.85 13.88 -4.00
N GLY A 254 -1.45 14.12 -2.75
CA GLY A 254 -2.32 14.79 -1.80
C GLY A 254 -3.62 14.01 -1.61
N ASP A 255 -4.75 14.59 -2.02
CA ASP A 255 -6.07 13.96 -1.98
C ASP A 255 -6.55 13.45 -3.36
N GLU A 256 -5.75 13.63 -4.42
CA GLU A 256 -6.12 13.22 -5.78
C GLU A 256 -5.60 11.81 -6.10
N TYR A 257 -6.48 11.00 -6.70
CA TYR A 257 -6.12 9.66 -7.14
C TYR A 257 -5.19 9.72 -8.36
N PHE A 258 -4.23 8.80 -8.46
CA PHE A 258 -3.32 8.72 -9.60
C PHE A 258 -4.08 8.51 -10.91
N THR A 259 -3.60 9.17 -11.96
CA THR A 259 -4.22 9.14 -13.29
C THR A 259 -3.67 8.04 -14.20
N ASP A 260 -2.63 7.33 -13.76
CA ASP A 260 -1.92 6.30 -14.53
C ASP A 260 -2.12 4.88 -13.98
N VAL A 261 -3.12 4.69 -13.12
CA VAL A 261 -3.44 3.37 -12.57
C VAL A 261 -4.10 2.50 -13.63
N ILE A 262 -3.52 1.33 -13.89
CA ILE A 262 -4.04 0.34 -14.86
C ILE A 262 -4.59 -0.93 -14.21
N SER A 263 -4.33 -1.14 -12.95
CA SER A 263 -4.86 -2.26 -12.17
C SER A 263 -5.06 -1.81 -10.73
N ARG A 264 -6.18 -2.21 -10.14
CA ARG A 264 -6.53 -1.85 -8.77
C ARG A 264 -7.04 -3.06 -8.02
N TYR A 265 -6.58 -3.20 -6.78
CA TYR A 265 -7.13 -4.11 -5.78
C TYR A 265 -7.18 -3.37 -4.45
N SER A 266 -8.38 -2.98 -4.07
CA SER A 266 -8.62 -2.13 -2.91
C SER A 266 -8.44 -2.89 -1.59
N LEU A 267 -8.24 -2.14 -0.52
CA LEU A 267 -8.21 -2.70 0.83
C LEU A 267 -9.54 -3.36 1.19
N ARG A 268 -10.65 -2.81 0.70
CA ARG A 268 -12.00 -3.39 0.90
C ARG A 268 -12.09 -4.77 0.26
N GLU A 269 -11.70 -4.92 -1.01
CA GLU A 269 -11.71 -6.21 -1.71
C GLU A 269 -10.82 -7.22 -0.96
N ALA A 270 -9.64 -6.79 -0.49
CA ALA A 270 -8.74 -7.64 0.27
C ALA A 270 -9.33 -8.13 1.60
N ILE A 271 -10.15 -7.31 2.27
CA ILE A 271 -10.88 -7.68 3.49
C ILE A 271 -12.02 -8.65 3.15
N GLU A 272 -12.82 -8.35 2.12
CA GLU A 272 -13.97 -9.16 1.71
C GLU A 272 -13.52 -10.56 1.29
N GLU A 273 -12.42 -10.67 0.55
CA GLU A 273 -11.82 -11.94 0.10
C GLU A 273 -10.99 -12.65 1.18
N GLY A 274 -10.73 -12.00 2.32
CA GLY A 274 -10.05 -12.60 3.47
C GLY A 274 -8.52 -12.73 3.31
N PHE A 275 -7.90 -11.92 2.45
CA PHE A 275 -6.43 -11.82 2.35
C PHE A 275 -5.80 -10.93 3.40
N VAL A 276 -6.60 -10.10 4.06
CA VAL A 276 -6.19 -9.25 5.18
C VAL A 276 -7.22 -9.31 6.30
N LYS A 277 -6.84 -8.88 7.52
CA LYS A 277 -7.72 -8.86 8.69
C LYS A 277 -8.90 -7.93 8.49
N ILE A 278 -10.01 -8.25 9.16
CA ILE A 278 -11.16 -7.36 9.29
C ILE A 278 -10.78 -6.22 10.25
N ILE A 279 -11.26 -5.01 9.97
CA ILE A 279 -11.11 -3.86 10.86
C ILE A 279 -12.36 -3.73 11.72
N ASP A 280 -12.19 -3.79 13.03
CA ASP A 280 -13.19 -3.41 14.01
C ASP A 280 -12.83 -2.02 14.55
N TYR A 281 -13.63 -1.03 14.18
CA TYR A 281 -13.38 0.35 14.49
C TYR A 281 -14.21 0.81 15.68
N VAL A 282 -13.55 1.11 16.80
CA VAL A 282 -14.18 1.66 18.01
C VAL A 282 -14.24 3.18 17.88
N ALA A 283 -15.38 3.68 17.41
CA ALA A 283 -15.58 5.10 17.10
C ALA A 283 -15.49 6.01 18.33
N GLU A 284 -15.99 5.56 19.48
CA GLU A 284 -15.99 6.29 20.75
C GLU A 284 -15.59 5.34 21.87
N ASP A 285 -14.46 5.59 22.52
CA ASP A 285 -14.02 4.78 23.65
C ASP A 285 -14.67 5.20 24.97
N LYS A 286 -15.32 6.38 25.02
CA LYS A 286 -16.00 6.95 26.20
C LYS A 286 -15.11 7.04 27.46
N SER A 287 -13.78 7.14 27.25
CA SER A 287 -12.86 7.33 28.37
C SER A 287 -12.77 8.82 28.73
N ASN A 288 -12.83 9.14 30.03
CA ASN A 288 -12.67 10.50 30.52
C ASN A 288 -11.24 10.80 30.95
N THR A 289 -10.46 9.76 31.24
CA THR A 289 -9.07 9.87 31.71
C THR A 289 -8.15 8.97 30.87
N GLN A 290 -6.84 9.22 30.94
CA GLN A 290 -5.82 8.39 30.30
C GLN A 290 -5.82 6.97 30.89
N ASP A 291 -6.01 6.84 32.21
CA ASP A 291 -6.02 5.54 32.88
C ASP A 291 -7.23 4.70 32.45
N GLU A 292 -8.40 5.29 32.33
CA GLU A 292 -9.59 4.62 31.80
C GLU A 292 -9.35 4.14 30.34
N LYS A 293 -8.64 4.93 29.54
CA LYS A 293 -8.27 4.55 28.18
C LYS A 293 -7.26 3.40 28.18
N PHE A 294 -6.22 3.48 29.00
CA PHE A 294 -5.25 2.40 29.15
C PHE A 294 -5.92 1.12 29.64
N GLN A 295 -6.86 1.20 30.57
CA GLN A 295 -7.59 0.04 31.04
C GLN A 295 -8.34 -0.68 29.90
N LYS A 296 -9.08 0.07 29.08
CA LYS A 296 -9.82 -0.51 27.94
C LYS A 296 -8.89 -1.15 26.90
N ILE A 297 -7.77 -0.48 26.58
CA ILE A 297 -6.77 -0.97 25.66
C ILE A 297 -6.14 -2.27 26.23
N TYR A 298 -5.83 -2.26 27.52
CA TYR A 298 -5.26 -3.41 28.22
C TYR A 298 -6.25 -4.59 28.25
N ASP A 299 -7.50 -4.37 28.60
CA ASP A 299 -8.53 -5.41 28.64
C ASP A 299 -8.71 -6.07 27.26
N ASN A 300 -8.76 -5.28 26.19
CA ASN A 300 -8.83 -5.80 24.82
C ASN A 300 -7.55 -6.56 24.42
N HIS A 301 -6.37 -6.08 24.83
CA HIS A 301 -5.11 -6.79 24.62
C HIS A 301 -5.10 -8.16 25.31
N ILE A 302 -5.53 -8.21 26.58
CA ILE A 302 -5.61 -9.45 27.36
C ILE A 302 -6.65 -10.41 26.79
N GLU A 303 -7.80 -9.91 26.33
CA GLU A 303 -8.80 -10.71 25.63
C GLU A 303 -8.23 -11.32 24.34
N ASN A 304 -7.51 -10.53 23.54
CA ASN A 304 -6.82 -11.00 22.35
C ASN A 304 -5.80 -12.10 22.68
N LYS A 305 -5.01 -11.91 23.73
CA LYS A 305 -3.96 -12.84 24.17
C LYS A 305 -4.50 -14.14 24.73
N ASN A 306 -5.50 -14.07 25.59
CA ASN A 306 -5.97 -15.22 26.36
C ASN A 306 -7.15 -15.96 25.73
N THR A 307 -7.90 -15.29 24.85
CA THR A 307 -9.15 -15.83 24.31
C THR A 307 -9.15 -15.92 22.80
N LYS A 308 -9.00 -14.80 22.10
CA LYS A 308 -9.21 -14.74 20.64
C LYS A 308 -8.02 -15.32 19.85
N TYR A 309 -6.77 -14.96 20.23
CA TYR A 309 -5.57 -15.26 19.43
C TYR A 309 -4.51 -16.02 20.23
N ARG A 310 -4.90 -17.05 20.96
CA ARG A 310 -4.05 -17.85 21.87
C ARG A 310 -2.90 -18.60 21.19
N LEU A 311 -2.96 -18.80 19.88
CA LEU A 311 -1.93 -19.55 19.15
C LEU A 311 -0.64 -18.76 18.93
N LEU A 312 -0.72 -17.44 19.10
CA LEU A 312 0.42 -16.53 18.96
C LEU A 312 0.41 -15.49 20.09
N LYS A 313 1.39 -14.60 20.06
CA LYS A 313 1.47 -13.45 20.95
C LYS A 313 0.90 -12.22 20.18
N PRO A 314 -0.31 -11.72 20.51
CA PRO A 314 -0.86 -10.53 19.89
C PRO A 314 -0.09 -9.29 20.33
N LEU A 315 0.03 -8.33 19.42
CA LEU A 315 0.70 -7.06 19.64
C LEU A 315 -0.30 -5.90 19.60
N THR A 316 -0.04 -4.91 20.42
CA THR A 316 -0.75 -3.62 20.43
C THR A 316 0.20 -2.51 20.01
N ILE A 317 -0.25 -1.64 19.09
CA ILE A 317 0.51 -0.46 18.65
C ILE A 317 -0.20 0.80 19.12
N LEU A 318 0.56 1.70 19.77
CA LEU A 318 0.09 3.04 20.14
C LEU A 318 0.87 4.07 19.30
N ILE A 319 0.15 5.00 18.67
CA ILE A 319 0.73 5.97 17.74
C ILE A 319 0.54 7.38 18.26
N THR A 320 1.61 8.16 18.29
CA THR A 320 1.64 9.54 18.73
C THR A 320 2.05 10.51 17.60
N LYS A 321 1.87 11.80 17.82
CA LYS A 321 2.18 12.86 16.84
C LYS A 321 3.67 13.14 16.68
N ASP A 322 4.44 12.99 17.76
CA ASP A 322 5.88 13.35 17.81
C ASP A 322 6.64 12.50 18.83
N ILE A 323 7.98 12.58 18.76
CA ILE A 323 8.89 11.80 19.62
C ILE A 323 8.70 12.12 21.10
N ARG A 324 8.45 13.39 21.46
CA ARG A 324 8.28 13.79 22.87
C ARG A 324 7.01 13.18 23.46
N ALA A 325 5.92 13.21 22.70
CA ALA A 325 4.67 12.56 23.11
C ALA A 325 4.84 11.04 23.19
N CYS A 326 5.61 10.44 22.27
CA CYS A 326 5.91 9.01 22.29
C CYS A 326 6.67 8.60 23.55
N ASN A 327 7.77 9.29 23.88
CA ASN A 327 8.54 9.01 25.09
C ASN A 327 7.65 9.07 26.34
N LYS A 328 6.85 10.16 26.49
CA LYS A 328 5.95 10.30 27.63
C LYS A 328 4.91 9.18 27.69
N LEU A 329 4.27 8.87 26.56
CA LEU A 329 3.31 7.76 26.48
C LEU A 329 3.94 6.43 26.86
N THR A 330 5.18 6.19 26.44
CA THR A 330 5.93 4.97 26.76
C THR A 330 6.14 4.84 28.26
N ASP A 331 6.59 5.92 28.91
CA ASP A 331 6.79 5.94 30.36
C ASP A 331 5.48 5.70 31.12
N ASP A 332 4.41 6.43 30.76
CA ASP A 332 3.07 6.30 31.37
C ASP A 332 2.54 4.85 31.17
N LEU A 333 2.73 4.26 29.99
CA LEU A 333 2.30 2.88 29.67
C LEU A 333 3.09 1.83 30.47
N ILE A 334 4.41 2.00 30.64
CA ILE A 334 5.24 1.09 31.43
C ILE A 334 4.76 1.10 32.88
N GLN A 335 4.53 2.27 33.47
CA GLN A 335 4.01 2.39 34.83
C GLN A 335 2.66 1.69 34.96
N PHE A 336 1.73 1.95 34.03
CA PHE A 336 0.40 1.34 34.04
C PHE A 336 0.47 -0.19 33.96
N ILE A 337 1.31 -0.75 33.06
CA ILE A 337 1.50 -2.21 32.94
C ILE A 337 2.10 -2.79 34.22
N ALA A 338 3.08 -2.12 34.83
CA ALA A 338 3.69 -2.55 36.08
C ALA A 338 2.64 -2.66 37.20
N GLU A 339 1.76 -1.68 37.33
CA GLU A 339 0.65 -1.67 38.31
C GLU A 339 -0.37 -2.78 38.03
N MET A 340 -0.82 -2.92 36.79
CA MET A 340 -1.82 -3.92 36.39
C MET A 340 -1.36 -5.36 36.58
N GLU A 341 -0.08 -5.64 36.27
CA GLU A 341 0.47 -7.00 36.36
C GLU A 341 1.18 -7.29 37.68
N GLY A 342 1.34 -6.28 38.55
CA GLY A 342 2.05 -6.42 39.83
C GLY A 342 3.54 -6.77 39.66
N ILE A 343 4.19 -6.23 38.65
CA ILE A 343 5.60 -6.46 38.31
C ILE A 343 6.42 -5.16 38.46
N SER A 344 7.76 -5.30 38.40
CA SER A 344 8.62 -4.10 38.40
C SER A 344 8.49 -3.30 37.10
N GLU A 345 8.74 -1.99 37.15
CA GLU A 345 8.81 -1.15 35.94
C GLU A 345 9.92 -1.66 34.98
N GLU A 346 11.01 -2.24 35.50
CA GLU A 346 12.05 -2.84 34.70
C GLU A 346 11.52 -4.04 33.89
N ASP A 347 10.68 -4.90 34.47
CA ASP A 347 10.08 -6.02 33.76
C ASP A 347 8.96 -5.56 32.81
N ALA A 348 8.18 -4.57 33.19
CA ALA A 348 7.20 -3.94 32.31
C ALA A 348 7.86 -3.28 31.09
N SER A 349 9.00 -2.63 31.26
CA SER A 349 9.75 -2.00 30.17
C SER A 349 10.23 -2.99 29.10
N LYS A 350 10.46 -4.25 29.45
CA LYS A 350 10.80 -5.32 28.47
C LYS A 350 9.64 -5.66 27.54
N LYS A 351 8.40 -5.39 27.98
CA LYS A 351 7.17 -5.63 27.19
C LYS A 351 6.84 -4.49 26.24
N VAL A 352 7.42 -3.31 26.43
CA VAL A 352 7.15 -2.12 25.62
C VAL A 352 8.35 -1.78 24.74
N LEU A 353 8.14 -1.70 23.43
CA LEU A 353 9.18 -1.33 22.46
C LEU A 353 8.87 0.06 21.90
N GLU A 354 9.67 1.04 22.25
CA GLU A 354 9.56 2.39 21.68
C GLU A 354 10.32 2.49 20.35
N VAL A 355 9.62 2.92 19.28
CA VAL A 355 10.17 3.00 17.92
C VAL A 355 9.95 4.40 17.35
N THR A 356 11.04 5.15 17.23
CA THR A 356 11.01 6.51 16.66
C THR A 356 12.26 6.76 15.79
N SER A 357 12.28 7.88 15.06
CA SER A 357 13.46 8.32 14.28
C SER A 357 14.64 8.79 15.13
N SER A 358 14.50 8.81 16.45
CA SER A 358 15.60 9.18 17.36
C SER A 358 16.77 8.21 17.20
N SER A 359 18.00 8.75 17.17
CA SER A 359 19.22 7.95 17.17
C SER A 359 19.32 6.99 18.36
N LYS A 360 18.68 7.31 19.49
CA LYS A 360 18.56 6.46 20.68
C LYS A 360 17.79 5.15 20.39
N HIS A 361 16.83 5.19 19.46
CA HIS A 361 15.95 4.06 19.13
C HIS A 361 16.39 3.26 17.90
N LYS A 362 17.58 3.56 17.34
CA LYS A 362 18.12 2.84 16.17
C LYS A 362 18.21 1.31 16.37
N ASN A 363 18.54 0.87 17.59
CA ASN A 363 18.57 -0.57 17.92
C ASN A 363 17.17 -1.17 18.05
N ASN A 364 16.15 -0.37 18.36
CA ASN A 364 14.77 -0.83 18.50
C ASN A 364 14.16 -1.16 17.14
N LEU A 365 14.59 -0.50 16.06
CA LEU A 365 14.20 -0.85 14.69
C LEU A 365 14.63 -2.29 14.33
N ARG A 366 15.80 -2.73 14.80
CA ARG A 366 16.24 -4.13 14.58
C ARG A 366 15.40 -5.11 15.37
N LYS A 367 15.01 -4.75 16.60
CA LYS A 367 14.16 -5.60 17.44
C LYS A 367 12.75 -5.79 16.85
N LEU A 368 12.26 -4.82 16.05
CA LEU A 368 10.98 -4.95 15.38
C LEU A 368 10.90 -6.18 14.46
N ALA A 369 12.00 -6.60 13.84
CA ALA A 369 12.02 -7.77 12.97
C ALA A 369 11.69 -9.07 13.75
N ASP A 370 11.94 -9.09 15.06
CA ASP A 370 11.77 -10.26 15.90
C ASP A 370 10.56 -10.20 16.85
N VAL A 371 9.74 -9.13 16.80
CA VAL A 371 8.63 -8.97 17.76
C VAL A 371 7.53 -10.02 17.62
N ASP A 372 7.35 -10.61 16.43
CA ASP A 372 6.38 -11.69 16.19
C ASP A 372 6.82 -13.05 16.78
N ARG A 373 8.08 -13.18 17.17
CA ARG A 373 8.58 -14.43 17.75
C ARG A 373 7.98 -14.69 19.14
N LYS A 374 7.70 -15.95 19.44
CA LYS A 374 7.12 -16.33 20.74
C LYS A 374 8.03 -16.02 21.93
N ASP A 375 9.34 -16.06 21.73
CA ASP A 375 10.36 -15.80 22.76
C ASP A 375 10.62 -14.28 22.97
N SER A 376 10.14 -13.42 22.10
CA SER A 376 10.20 -11.98 22.30
C SER A 376 9.30 -11.54 23.47
N PRO A 377 9.79 -10.76 24.44
CA PRO A 377 8.97 -10.26 25.53
C PRO A 377 8.02 -9.14 25.12
N VAL A 378 8.24 -8.53 23.96
CA VAL A 378 7.50 -7.35 23.51
C VAL A 378 6.04 -7.68 23.19
N GLU A 379 5.12 -6.98 23.80
CA GLU A 379 3.66 -7.06 23.59
C GLU A 379 3.08 -5.72 23.13
N TRP A 380 3.78 -4.63 23.41
CA TRP A 380 3.33 -3.26 23.16
C TRP A 380 4.40 -2.52 22.34
N ILE A 381 3.95 -1.75 21.37
CA ILE A 381 4.83 -0.92 20.56
C ILE A 381 4.30 0.52 20.62
N THR A 382 5.15 1.45 21.02
CA THR A 382 4.86 2.87 20.96
C THR A 382 5.65 3.50 19.81
N SER A 383 5.00 4.34 19.01
CA SER A 383 5.67 4.92 17.84
C SER A 383 5.11 6.30 17.49
N VAL A 384 5.91 7.05 16.77
CA VAL A 384 5.47 8.16 15.95
C VAL A 384 5.15 7.60 14.56
N SER A 385 4.53 8.36 13.69
CA SER A 385 4.15 8.02 12.31
C SER A 385 5.20 7.22 11.49
N MET A 386 6.38 6.96 12.04
CA MET A 386 7.48 6.21 11.43
C MET A 386 7.24 4.70 11.23
N LEU A 387 6.21 4.11 11.84
CA LEU A 387 5.83 2.74 11.49
C LEU A 387 5.26 2.62 10.05
N THR A 388 5.40 3.68 9.27
CA THR A 388 4.83 3.79 7.94
C THR A 388 5.53 2.95 6.90
N GLU A 389 6.84 2.59 7.07
CA GLU A 389 7.58 1.88 6.01
C GLU A 389 8.58 0.83 6.52
N GLY A 390 8.63 -0.29 5.82
CA GLY A 390 9.73 -1.25 5.90
C GLY A 390 9.66 -2.33 6.98
N TRP A 391 8.65 -2.42 7.85
CA TRP A 391 8.53 -3.53 8.79
C TRP A 391 7.35 -4.45 8.49
N ASP A 392 7.56 -5.73 8.71
CA ASP A 392 6.59 -6.79 8.42
C ASP A 392 6.20 -7.51 9.71
N VAL A 393 5.27 -6.93 10.47
CA VAL A 393 4.74 -7.53 11.70
C VAL A 393 3.33 -8.02 11.44
N LYS A 394 3.09 -9.31 11.67
CA LYS A 394 1.80 -9.97 11.39
C LYS A 394 0.89 -10.06 12.62
N ASN A 395 1.48 -10.06 13.82
CA ASN A 395 0.75 -10.29 15.08
C ASN A 395 0.08 -9.06 15.66
N VAL A 396 -0.09 -7.97 14.90
CA VAL A 396 -0.80 -6.77 15.35
C VAL A 396 -2.31 -7.02 15.34
N PHE A 397 -2.95 -6.90 16.50
CA PHE A 397 -4.40 -7.08 16.66
C PHE A 397 -5.10 -5.87 17.28
N GLN A 398 -4.32 -4.86 17.65
CA GLN A 398 -4.84 -3.61 18.17
C GLN A 398 -3.97 -2.44 17.76
N ILE A 399 -4.62 -1.37 17.28
CA ILE A 399 -4.00 -0.11 16.88
C ILE A 399 -4.70 1.02 17.62
N VAL A 400 -3.91 1.85 18.29
CA VAL A 400 -4.41 2.96 19.14
C VAL A 400 -3.77 4.26 18.69
N PRO A 401 -4.47 5.10 17.95
CA PRO A 401 -4.10 6.50 17.80
C PRO A 401 -4.25 7.20 19.13
N HIS A 402 -3.15 7.68 19.71
CA HIS A 402 -3.20 8.27 21.05
C HIS A 402 -3.48 9.78 21.06
N GLU A 403 -3.22 10.48 19.96
CA GLU A 403 -3.38 11.92 19.86
C GLU A 403 -4.06 12.36 18.56
N GLU A 404 -4.67 13.56 18.61
CA GLU A 404 -5.49 14.14 17.55
C GLU A 404 -4.80 14.26 16.18
N ARG A 405 -3.48 14.39 16.15
CA ARG A 405 -2.69 14.53 14.91
C ARG A 405 -1.99 13.26 14.46
N ALA A 406 -2.24 12.14 15.14
CA ALA A 406 -1.59 10.87 14.76
C ALA A 406 -2.05 10.33 13.40
N PHE A 407 -3.19 10.82 12.87
CA PHE A 407 -3.75 10.43 11.59
C PHE A 407 -4.26 11.65 10.79
N ASP A 408 -3.35 12.53 10.40
CA ASP A 408 -3.72 13.75 9.66
C ASP A 408 -3.98 13.54 8.16
N SER A 409 -3.67 12.36 7.60
CA SER A 409 -3.81 12.10 6.18
C SER A 409 -4.32 10.70 5.87
N LYS A 410 -5.04 10.55 4.75
CA LYS A 410 -5.47 9.26 4.19
C LYS A 410 -4.29 8.31 3.98
N LEU A 411 -3.16 8.86 3.53
CA LEU A 411 -1.93 8.13 3.31
C LEU A 411 -1.45 7.45 4.60
N LEU A 412 -1.37 8.19 5.71
CA LEU A 412 -0.92 7.67 6.99
C LEU A 412 -1.86 6.60 7.53
N ILE A 413 -3.18 6.82 7.45
CA ILE A 413 -4.19 5.83 7.85
C ILE A 413 -4.03 4.55 7.05
N ALA A 414 -3.96 4.65 5.73
CA ALA A 414 -3.82 3.49 4.85
C ALA A 414 -2.51 2.73 5.10
N GLN A 415 -1.42 3.42 5.39
CA GLN A 415 -0.12 2.80 5.70
C GLN A 415 -0.14 2.06 7.05
N VAL A 416 -0.66 2.70 8.10
CA VAL A 416 -0.73 2.10 9.44
C VAL A 416 -1.72 0.93 9.47
N LEU A 417 -2.92 1.13 8.93
CA LEU A 417 -3.91 0.06 8.83
C LEU A 417 -3.38 -1.09 8.01
N GLY A 418 -2.82 -0.81 6.82
CA GLY A 418 -2.32 -1.83 5.91
C GLY A 418 -1.29 -2.77 6.54
N ARG A 419 -0.47 -2.30 7.49
CA ARG A 419 0.49 -3.14 8.21
C ARG A 419 -0.15 -4.00 9.29
N GLY A 420 -1.07 -3.44 10.08
CA GLY A 420 -1.83 -4.18 11.09
C GLY A 420 -2.75 -5.25 10.50
N LEU A 421 -3.06 -5.15 9.19
CA LEU A 421 -4.03 -6.03 8.53
C LEU A 421 -3.45 -7.35 8.02
N ARG A 422 -2.14 -7.58 8.04
CA ARG A 422 -1.56 -8.86 7.62
C ARG A 422 -2.03 -10.00 8.50
N ILE A 423 -2.46 -11.10 7.87
CA ILE A 423 -2.92 -12.29 8.59
C ILE A 423 -1.71 -13.16 8.96
N PRO A 424 -1.51 -13.50 10.24
CA PRO A 424 -0.53 -14.51 10.66
C PRO A 424 -0.84 -15.88 10.05
N GLU A 425 0.19 -16.65 9.74
CA GLU A 425 0.05 -17.96 9.07
C GLU A 425 -0.88 -18.93 9.80
N VAL A 426 -0.86 -18.91 11.13
CA VAL A 426 -1.72 -19.77 11.97
C VAL A 426 -3.22 -19.43 11.88
N TYR A 427 -3.56 -18.29 11.31
CA TYR A 427 -4.94 -17.83 11.13
C TYR A 427 -5.32 -17.69 9.63
N LEU A 428 -4.52 -18.20 8.72
CA LEU A 428 -4.88 -18.27 7.30
C LEU A 428 -6.20 -19.06 7.11
N GLY A 429 -7.06 -18.57 6.26
CA GLY A 429 -8.41 -19.13 6.05
C GLY A 429 -9.43 -18.79 7.13
N GLN A 430 -9.01 -18.08 8.20
CA GLN A 430 -9.90 -17.48 9.18
C GLN A 430 -10.03 -15.98 8.87
N LYS A 431 -10.99 -15.33 9.51
CA LYS A 431 -11.19 -13.87 9.37
C LYS A 431 -10.80 -13.17 10.68
N PRO A 432 -9.50 -13.09 11.00
CA PRO A 432 -9.08 -12.42 12.23
C PRO A 432 -9.37 -10.93 12.15
N VAL A 433 -9.60 -10.32 13.32
CA VAL A 433 -10.02 -8.93 13.47
C VAL A 433 -8.91 -8.13 14.11
N VAL A 434 -8.61 -6.95 13.59
CA VAL A 434 -7.79 -5.94 14.26
C VAL A 434 -8.70 -4.84 14.81
N THR A 435 -8.58 -4.54 16.09
CA THR A 435 -9.33 -3.44 16.73
C THR A 435 -8.57 -2.13 16.57
N VAL A 436 -9.25 -1.11 16.05
CA VAL A 436 -8.71 0.24 15.93
C VAL A 436 -9.48 1.17 16.85
N PHE A 437 -8.84 1.61 17.95
CA PHE A 437 -9.45 2.58 18.89
C PHE A 437 -9.36 3.98 18.32
N ASN A 438 -10.43 4.77 18.54
CA ASN A 438 -10.44 6.17 18.21
C ASN A 438 -10.25 7.05 19.45
N HIS A 439 -9.87 8.29 19.24
CA HIS A 439 -9.88 9.33 20.27
C HIS A 439 -11.20 10.11 20.18
N ASP A 440 -11.86 10.40 21.30
CA ASP A 440 -13.20 11.01 21.34
C ASP A 440 -13.35 12.33 20.56
N ARG A 441 -12.27 13.08 20.41
CA ARG A 441 -12.24 14.32 19.63
C ARG A 441 -12.21 14.14 18.11
N TRP A 442 -12.16 12.90 17.61
CA TRP A 442 -11.87 12.60 16.19
C TRP A 442 -12.94 11.80 15.48
N SER A 443 -13.95 11.33 16.23
CA SER A 443 -14.90 10.32 15.74
C SER A 443 -15.46 10.61 14.35
N GLY A 444 -15.79 11.87 14.03
CA GLY A 444 -16.33 12.24 12.72
C GLY A 444 -15.29 12.23 11.59
N ARG A 445 -14.11 12.83 11.81
CA ARG A 445 -13.10 13.00 10.74
C ARG A 445 -12.36 11.71 10.40
N ILE A 446 -11.99 10.93 11.42
CA ILE A 446 -11.31 9.65 11.19
C ILE A 446 -12.26 8.62 10.60
N LYS A 447 -13.52 8.57 11.08
CA LYS A 447 -14.51 7.71 10.47
C LYS A 447 -14.63 7.98 8.96
N HIS A 448 -14.76 9.25 8.59
CA HIS A 448 -14.80 9.66 7.20
C HIS A 448 -13.55 9.23 6.41
N LEU A 449 -12.34 9.40 6.98
CA LEU A 449 -11.09 8.99 6.35
C LEU A 449 -10.95 7.47 6.26
N VAL A 450 -11.36 6.73 7.30
CA VAL A 450 -11.38 5.27 7.27
C VAL A 450 -12.41 4.77 6.25
N ASP A 451 -13.61 5.35 6.24
CA ASP A 451 -14.66 5.00 5.27
C ASP A 451 -14.20 5.31 3.83
N GLU A 452 -13.45 6.39 3.62
CA GLU A 452 -12.90 6.73 2.31
C GLU A 452 -11.75 5.78 1.90
N VAL A 453 -10.86 5.44 2.83
CA VAL A 453 -9.80 4.45 2.60
C VAL A 453 -10.39 3.07 2.30
N LEU A 454 -11.48 2.71 2.98
CA LEU A 454 -12.22 1.47 2.72
C LEU A 454 -13.18 1.58 1.53
N GLU A 455 -13.28 2.77 0.90
CA GLU A 455 -14.22 3.06 -0.20
C GLU A 455 -15.70 2.83 0.15
N ILE A 456 -16.05 3.00 1.41
CA ILE A 456 -17.45 2.89 1.85
C ILE A 456 -18.23 4.12 1.41
N GLU A 457 -17.58 5.30 1.41
CA GLU A 457 -18.18 6.55 0.95
C GLU A 457 -17.88 6.82 -0.52
N LYS A 458 -18.90 7.22 -1.25
CA LYS A 458 -18.77 7.67 -2.64
C LYS A 458 -18.24 9.10 -2.66
N ARG A 459 -17.25 9.39 -3.52
CA ARG A 459 -16.84 10.78 -3.79
C ARG A 459 -17.97 11.53 -4.48
N ILE A 460 -18.32 12.70 -3.95
CA ILE A 460 -19.33 13.59 -4.52
C ILE A 460 -18.60 14.75 -5.16
N TYR A 461 -18.77 14.92 -6.48
CA TYR A 461 -18.26 16.06 -7.22
C TYR A 461 -19.43 16.93 -7.67
N SER A 462 -19.28 18.24 -7.49
CA SER A 462 -20.26 19.21 -7.93
C SER A 462 -19.73 20.04 -9.10
N TYR A 463 -20.52 20.16 -10.16
CA TYR A 463 -20.19 20.96 -11.33
C TYR A 463 -21.18 22.12 -11.48
N PRO A 464 -20.71 23.34 -11.79
CA PRO A 464 -21.63 24.42 -12.17
C PRO A 464 -22.22 24.10 -13.54
N VAL A 465 -23.54 23.97 -13.63
CA VAL A 465 -24.28 23.90 -14.90
C VAL A 465 -24.58 25.29 -15.35
N GLU A 466 -24.39 25.60 -16.65
CA GLU A 466 -24.71 26.91 -17.22
C GLU A 466 -26.17 27.29 -16.96
N LYS A 467 -26.34 28.55 -16.56
CA LYS A 467 -27.55 29.11 -15.99
C LYS A 467 -28.68 29.25 -17.04
N GLU A 468 -29.56 28.30 -17.21
CA GLU A 468 -30.84 28.60 -17.84
C GLU A 468 -32.08 27.93 -17.22
N GLN A 469 -31.98 27.30 -16.06
CA GLN A 469 -33.16 26.71 -15.43
C GLN A 469 -33.18 27.00 -13.92
N ASP A 470 -34.27 27.59 -13.44
CA ASP A 470 -34.57 27.69 -12.01
C ASP A 470 -34.96 26.31 -11.48
N PHE A 471 -34.07 25.72 -10.68
CA PHE A 471 -34.35 24.44 -10.06
C PHE A 471 -34.67 24.61 -8.57
N HIS A 472 -35.87 24.17 -8.22
CA HIS A 472 -36.26 24.02 -6.83
C HIS A 472 -35.93 22.60 -6.39
N PHE A 473 -35.01 22.43 -5.41
CA PHE A 473 -34.77 21.15 -4.76
C PHE A 473 -35.12 21.23 -3.28
N SER A 474 -35.72 20.18 -2.77
CA SER A 474 -35.99 20.02 -1.36
C SER A 474 -34.94 19.05 -0.79
N ILE A 475 -34.21 19.51 0.22
CA ILE A 475 -33.32 18.60 0.98
C ILE A 475 -34.23 17.90 2.00
N HIS A 476 -34.42 16.60 1.81
CA HIS A 476 -35.11 15.78 2.80
C HIS A 476 -34.06 15.15 3.70
N ASN A 477 -34.02 15.56 4.97
CA ASN A 477 -33.33 14.82 6.00
C ASN A 477 -34.17 13.57 6.31
N ILE A 478 -33.59 12.39 6.04
CA ILE A 478 -34.17 11.15 6.51
C ILE A 478 -33.78 11.01 7.98
N ASP A 479 -34.73 11.28 8.86
CA ASP A 479 -34.58 11.07 10.28
C ASP A 479 -34.98 9.63 10.61
N TYR A 480 -33.98 8.75 10.68
CA TYR A 480 -34.18 7.33 10.98
C TYR A 480 -34.85 7.08 12.34
N ALA A 481 -34.69 7.98 13.31
CA ALA A 481 -35.35 7.87 14.61
C ALA A 481 -36.87 8.01 14.50
N LYS A 482 -37.36 8.88 13.60
CA LYS A 482 -38.80 9.04 13.35
C LYS A 482 -39.43 7.88 12.60
N LEU A 483 -38.65 7.17 11.76
CA LEU A 483 -39.14 6.00 11.04
C LEU A 483 -39.32 4.80 12.00
N THR A 484 -38.43 4.62 12.96
CA THR A 484 -38.53 3.55 13.98
C THR A 484 -39.71 3.78 14.94
N GLU A 485 -39.95 5.01 15.37
CA GLU A 485 -41.09 5.35 16.22
C GLU A 485 -42.43 5.13 15.51
N THR A 486 -42.52 5.34 14.20
CA THR A 486 -43.74 5.14 13.41
C THR A 486 -44.06 3.68 13.13
N GLU A 487 -43.06 2.82 13.07
CA GLU A 487 -43.28 1.37 12.91
C GLU A 487 -43.69 0.69 14.22
N GLU A 488 -43.14 1.09 15.38
CA GLU A 488 -43.59 0.58 16.70
C GLU A 488 -45.04 0.93 17.03
N TYR A 489 -45.52 2.10 16.56
CA TYR A 489 -46.92 2.51 16.79
C TYR A 489 -47.93 1.75 15.90
N LYS A 490 -47.52 1.14 14.82
CA LYS A 490 -48.37 0.33 13.92
C LYS A 490 -48.49 -1.13 14.36
N GLN A 491 -47.60 -1.62 15.20
CA GLN A 491 -47.65 -3.01 15.73
C GLN A 491 -48.42 -3.15 17.03
N GLY A 492 -48.92 -2.05 17.62
CA GLY A 492 -49.66 -2.02 18.88
C GLY A 492 -51.18 -1.81 18.77
N LYS A 493 -51.81 -2.20 17.64
CA LYS A 493 -53.28 -2.23 17.52
C LYS A 493 -53.74 -3.54 16.88
#